data_4c701e1582f32d410c66bea94b72ed7c
#
_entry.id   4c701e1582f32d410c66bea94b72ed7c
#
_cell.length_a   1.000
_cell.length_b   1.000
_cell.length_c   1.000
_cell.angle_alpha   90.00
_cell.angle_beta   90.00
_cell.angle_gamma   90.00
#
_symmetry.space_group_name_H-M   'P 1'
#
loop_
_entity.id
_entity.type
_entity.pdbx_description
1 polymer ?
#
loop_
_entity_poly.entity_id
_entity_poly.type
_entity_poly.pdbx_seq_one_letter_code
_entity_poly.pdbx_strand_id
1 'polypeptide(L)'
;MDNMSVLDRQYKEMTETSVEKLILRLSVPTIISMLVTNIYNMADTFFVGKLGTSASAAIGIVFSLMTINQALGFMCGHGCGSNISRKLGNKQGDAAIKFASTGFFMSLFLGVLIMIIGIIFMEPLLRIMGSTDTIMPYAKSYGICILLSAPFMTGSCVLNNVLRYEGKASLAMVGLTLGGVLNIIGDPIFIFVLNMGTLGAGISTAVSQVISFFVLLAMFGGDRTVSRLRFSAISWDIKDILNILYTGLPSLIRQGMMSVSTMVLNYMSMPYGDAAIAAMSIVSRVCNFIFAIALGISQGFQPVSAFNFGAKKFKRVKRAFIFCCGLSMIILGILSVLSLIFSGHIIGLFRDDADVIGVGTFALRAQCIVLFVSPITLAASMMFQGAGENLASSIASFLRSGITFIPMVAILPRFFGIYGIQLAQPLADVISFVVVMPLIVRFFKKINA
;
A
#
# COMPACT_ATOMS: atom_id res chain seq x y z
N MET A 1 6.74 -34.77 23.03
CA MET A 1 6.60 -33.67 22.04
C MET A 1 5.82 -32.56 22.69
N ASP A 2 6.44 -31.39 22.84
CA ASP A 2 5.96 -30.31 23.68
C ASP A 2 4.53 -29.87 23.39
N ASN A 3 3.66 -30.01 24.42
CA ASN A 3 2.27 -29.50 24.43
C ASN A 3 2.19 -27.95 24.48
N MET A 4 3.07 -27.26 23.75
CA MET A 4 3.04 -25.80 23.67
C MET A 4 1.81 -25.33 22.87
N SER A 5 1.07 -24.37 23.44
CA SER A 5 -0.03 -23.73 22.73
C SER A 5 0.46 -23.02 21.46
N VAL A 6 -0.42 -22.81 20.48
CA VAL A 6 -0.09 -22.06 19.25
C VAL A 6 0.42 -20.65 19.61
N LEU A 7 -0.16 -20.04 20.63
CA LEU A 7 0.26 -18.73 21.12
C LEU A 7 1.69 -18.75 21.70
N ASP A 8 2.04 -19.77 22.49
CA ASP A 8 3.39 -19.86 23.10
C ASP A 8 4.46 -20.11 22.04
N ARG A 9 4.18 -20.94 21.03
CA ARG A 9 5.09 -21.15 19.89
C ARG A 9 5.32 -19.86 19.13
N GLN A 10 4.26 -19.12 18.83
CA GLN A 10 4.35 -17.83 18.14
C GLN A 10 5.09 -16.79 19.00
N TYR A 11 4.80 -16.73 20.30
CA TYR A 11 5.49 -15.83 21.20
C TYR A 11 7.00 -16.10 21.21
N LYS A 12 7.40 -17.36 21.35
CA LYS A 12 8.80 -17.78 21.33
C LYS A 12 9.46 -17.42 19.98
N GLU A 13 8.79 -17.75 18.88
CA GLU A 13 9.29 -17.43 17.53
C GLU A 13 9.53 -15.92 17.35
N MET A 14 8.57 -15.07 17.70
CA MET A 14 8.64 -13.63 17.48
C MET A 14 9.56 -12.90 18.47
N THR A 15 9.86 -13.49 19.62
CA THR A 15 10.65 -12.83 20.68
C THR A 15 12.03 -13.42 20.90
N GLU A 16 12.32 -14.62 20.39
CA GLU A 16 13.62 -15.29 20.59
C GLU A 16 14.42 -15.43 19.29
N THR A 17 13.76 -15.64 18.13
CA THR A 17 14.45 -15.68 16.83
C THR A 17 15.15 -14.34 16.55
N SER A 18 16.31 -14.37 15.90
CA SER A 18 17.03 -13.14 15.54
C SER A 18 16.13 -12.20 14.73
N VAL A 19 16.20 -10.92 15.03
CA VAL A 19 15.34 -9.90 14.44
C VAL A 19 15.54 -9.81 12.92
N GLU A 20 16.78 -9.95 12.49
CA GLU A 20 17.18 -9.90 11.09
C GLU A 20 16.51 -11.03 10.29
N LYS A 21 16.58 -12.26 10.83
CA LYS A 21 15.96 -13.44 10.20
C LYS A 21 14.45 -13.30 10.13
N LEU A 22 13.81 -12.77 11.18
CA LEU A 22 12.37 -12.53 11.19
C LEU A 22 11.96 -11.50 10.13
N ILE A 23 12.67 -10.37 10.06
CA ILE A 23 12.35 -9.32 9.09
C ILE A 23 12.53 -9.86 7.67
N LEU A 24 13.63 -10.53 7.34
CA LEU A 24 13.85 -11.12 6.02
C LEU A 24 12.75 -12.12 5.66
N ARG A 25 12.41 -13.02 6.58
CA ARG A 25 11.37 -14.03 6.37
C ARG A 25 9.99 -13.44 6.10
N LEU A 26 9.66 -12.31 6.73
CA LEU A 26 8.37 -11.64 6.54
C LEU A 26 8.39 -10.67 5.35
N SER A 27 9.54 -10.05 5.08
CA SER A 27 9.68 -9.07 4.00
C SER A 27 9.67 -9.72 2.62
N VAL A 28 10.38 -10.85 2.42
CA VAL A 28 10.47 -11.48 1.10
C VAL A 28 9.09 -11.83 0.53
N PRO A 29 8.19 -12.55 1.24
CA PRO A 29 6.85 -12.80 0.73
C PRO A 29 6.05 -11.51 0.49
N THR A 30 6.25 -10.50 1.35
CA THR A 30 5.53 -9.23 1.22
C THR A 30 6.00 -8.44 0.00
N ILE A 31 7.32 -8.41 -0.28
CA ILE A 31 7.88 -7.79 -1.49
C ILE A 31 7.30 -8.48 -2.73
N ILE A 32 7.31 -9.81 -2.77
CA ILE A 32 6.75 -10.58 -3.89
C ILE A 32 5.28 -10.20 -4.12
N SER A 33 4.48 -10.14 -3.05
CA SER A 33 3.07 -9.73 -3.14
C SER A 33 2.92 -8.33 -3.71
N MET A 34 3.75 -7.36 -3.28
CA MET A 34 3.71 -5.97 -3.76
C MET A 34 4.11 -5.89 -5.24
N LEU A 35 5.16 -6.61 -5.64
CA LEU A 35 5.58 -6.66 -7.04
C LEU A 35 4.53 -7.30 -7.94
N VAL A 36 3.94 -8.42 -7.53
CA VAL A 36 2.83 -9.06 -8.27
C VAL A 36 1.66 -8.11 -8.41
N THR A 37 1.31 -7.37 -7.33
CA THR A 37 0.24 -6.36 -7.38
C THR A 37 0.52 -5.27 -8.41
N ASN A 38 1.75 -4.75 -8.46
CA ASN A 38 2.13 -3.76 -9.47
C ASN A 38 2.10 -4.33 -10.89
N ILE A 39 2.57 -5.56 -11.07
CA ILE A 39 2.59 -6.24 -12.38
C ILE A 39 1.18 -6.46 -12.90
N TYR A 40 0.24 -6.97 -12.07
CA TYR A 40 -1.12 -7.20 -12.56
C TYR A 40 -1.84 -5.89 -12.88
N ASN A 41 -1.64 -4.81 -12.11
CA ASN A 41 -2.19 -3.49 -12.42
C ASN A 41 -1.65 -2.93 -13.76
N MET A 42 -0.37 -3.20 -14.08
CA MET A 42 0.22 -2.84 -15.36
C MET A 42 -0.36 -3.69 -16.50
N ALA A 43 -0.54 -5.00 -16.28
CA ALA A 43 -1.11 -5.91 -17.25
C ALA A 43 -2.55 -5.55 -17.60
N ASP A 44 -3.41 -5.28 -16.60
CA ASP A 44 -4.78 -4.82 -16.79
C ASP A 44 -4.83 -3.54 -17.64
N THR A 45 -4.01 -2.54 -17.30
CA THR A 45 -3.88 -1.30 -18.09
C THR A 45 -3.42 -1.57 -19.53
N PHE A 46 -2.49 -2.51 -19.73
CA PHE A 46 -1.99 -2.88 -21.05
C PHE A 46 -3.06 -3.56 -21.91
N PHE A 47 -3.77 -4.56 -21.35
CA PHE A 47 -4.78 -5.30 -22.10
C PHE A 47 -5.97 -4.41 -22.49
N VAL A 48 -6.46 -3.59 -21.56
CA VAL A 48 -7.57 -2.68 -21.88
C VAL A 48 -7.13 -1.53 -22.77
N GLY A 49 -5.87 -1.12 -22.70
CA GLY A 49 -5.28 -0.15 -23.64
C GLY A 49 -5.46 -0.56 -25.11
N LYS A 50 -5.50 -1.86 -25.40
CA LYS A 50 -5.75 -2.39 -26.76
C LYS A 50 -7.19 -2.23 -27.24
N LEU A 51 -8.16 -1.96 -26.35
CA LEU A 51 -9.57 -1.72 -26.71
C LEU A 51 -9.82 -0.31 -27.21
N GLY A 52 -8.85 0.60 -27.06
CA GLY A 52 -8.94 1.98 -27.51
C GLY A 52 -8.80 3.02 -26.40
N THR A 53 -8.73 4.28 -26.81
CA THR A 53 -8.39 5.40 -25.91
C THR A 53 -9.45 5.61 -24.83
N SER A 54 -10.75 5.54 -25.20
CA SER A 54 -11.86 5.74 -24.25
C SER A 54 -11.93 4.62 -23.21
N ALA A 55 -11.65 3.36 -23.60
CA ALA A 55 -11.58 2.23 -22.69
C ALA A 55 -10.40 2.35 -21.71
N SER A 56 -9.23 2.75 -22.22
CA SER A 56 -8.05 2.99 -21.41
C SER A 56 -8.25 4.12 -20.39
N ALA A 57 -8.90 5.23 -20.81
CA ALA A 57 -9.25 6.33 -19.92
C ALA A 57 -10.24 5.88 -18.83
N ALA A 58 -11.21 5.02 -19.18
CA ALA A 58 -12.19 4.49 -18.22
C ALA A 58 -11.53 3.72 -17.08
N ILE A 59 -10.52 2.87 -17.37
CA ILE A 59 -9.77 2.18 -16.32
C ILE A 59 -9.04 3.18 -15.39
N GLY A 60 -8.41 4.20 -15.97
CA GLY A 60 -7.74 5.22 -15.14
C GLY A 60 -8.69 5.90 -14.15
N ILE A 61 -9.92 6.18 -14.56
CA ILE A 61 -10.98 6.76 -13.72
C ILE A 61 -11.41 5.77 -12.63
N VAL A 62 -11.75 4.54 -13.02
CA VAL A 62 -12.22 3.52 -12.07
C VAL A 62 -11.10 3.04 -11.13
N PHE A 63 -9.83 3.14 -11.53
CA PHE A 63 -8.69 2.88 -10.64
C PHE A 63 -8.71 3.73 -9.38
N SER A 64 -9.26 4.95 -9.46
CA SER A 64 -9.45 5.80 -8.28
C SER A 64 -10.45 5.19 -7.28
N LEU A 65 -11.53 4.55 -7.76
CA LEU A 65 -12.46 3.80 -6.90
C LEU A 65 -11.77 2.60 -6.23
N MET A 66 -10.96 1.86 -6.99
CA MET A 66 -10.17 0.75 -6.44
C MET A 66 -9.22 1.24 -5.34
N THR A 67 -8.56 2.38 -5.55
CA THR A 67 -7.64 2.97 -4.57
C THR A 67 -8.35 3.38 -3.29
N ILE A 68 -9.55 3.97 -3.37
CA ILE A 68 -10.36 4.34 -2.19
C ILE A 68 -10.73 3.07 -1.42
N ASN A 69 -11.23 2.05 -2.12
CA ASN A 69 -11.60 0.77 -1.53
C ASN A 69 -10.40 0.08 -0.83
N GLN A 70 -9.25 0.08 -1.49
CA GLN A 70 -8.01 -0.45 -0.95
C GLN A 70 -7.51 0.35 0.26
N ALA A 71 -7.63 1.67 0.25
CA ALA A 71 -7.22 2.54 1.35
C ALA A 71 -8.03 2.26 2.63
N LEU A 72 -9.34 2.05 2.51
CA LEU A 72 -10.21 1.65 3.61
C LEU A 72 -9.90 0.24 4.11
N GLY A 73 -9.64 -0.69 3.19
CA GLY A 73 -9.17 -2.04 3.52
C GLY A 73 -7.86 -2.03 4.30
N PHE A 74 -6.89 -1.20 3.91
CA PHE A 74 -5.63 -1.02 4.64
C PHE A 74 -5.82 -0.30 5.97
N MET A 75 -6.73 0.66 6.08
CA MET A 75 -7.07 1.29 7.35
C MET A 75 -7.55 0.24 8.35
N CYS A 76 -8.53 -0.57 7.99
CA CYS A 76 -9.02 -1.65 8.85
C CYS A 76 -7.93 -2.71 9.12
N GLY A 77 -7.21 -3.12 8.08
CA GLY A 77 -6.21 -4.19 8.16
C GLY A 77 -5.00 -3.83 9.00
N HIS A 78 -4.41 -2.66 8.81
CA HIS A 78 -3.29 -2.19 9.64
C HIS A 78 -3.74 -1.78 11.04
N GLY A 79 -4.95 -1.23 11.16
CA GLY A 79 -5.53 -0.87 12.44
C GLY A 79 -5.76 -2.07 13.35
N CYS A 80 -6.45 -3.11 12.87
CA CYS A 80 -6.63 -4.34 13.65
C CYS A 80 -5.30 -5.11 13.80
N GLY A 81 -4.51 -5.25 12.73
CA GLY A 81 -3.26 -5.98 12.73
C GLY A 81 -2.24 -5.46 13.75
N SER A 82 -2.04 -4.14 13.82
CA SER A 82 -1.15 -3.53 14.83
C SER A 82 -1.61 -3.83 16.26
N ASN A 83 -2.92 -3.77 16.51
CA ASN A 83 -3.50 -4.14 17.81
C ASN A 83 -3.32 -5.63 18.09
N ILE A 84 -3.56 -6.51 17.10
CA ILE A 84 -3.36 -7.96 17.21
C ILE A 84 -1.92 -8.27 17.62
N SER A 85 -0.92 -7.78 16.87
CA SER A 85 0.48 -8.04 17.18
C SER A 85 0.87 -7.59 18.59
N ARG A 86 0.42 -6.40 19.02
CA ARG A 86 0.67 -5.92 20.40
C ARG A 86 0.03 -6.81 21.44
N LYS A 87 -1.23 -7.24 21.22
CA LYS A 87 -1.95 -8.12 22.15
C LYS A 87 -1.32 -9.50 22.24
N LEU A 88 -0.89 -10.07 21.11
CA LEU A 88 -0.17 -11.34 21.09
C LEU A 88 1.20 -11.23 21.78
N GLY A 89 1.90 -10.09 21.61
CA GLY A 89 3.13 -9.80 22.36
C GLY A 89 2.91 -9.73 23.88
N ASN A 90 1.73 -9.30 24.32
CA ASN A 90 1.30 -9.33 25.74
C ASN A 90 0.69 -10.66 26.16
N LYS A 91 0.72 -11.69 25.32
CA LYS A 91 0.07 -13.01 25.55
C LYS A 91 -1.45 -12.95 25.75
N GLN A 92 -2.11 -11.95 25.19
CA GLN A 92 -3.57 -11.74 25.25
C GLN A 92 -4.25 -12.26 23.99
N GLY A 93 -4.33 -13.59 23.81
CA GLY A 93 -4.89 -14.24 22.62
C GLY A 93 -6.35 -13.88 22.36
N ASP A 94 -7.20 -13.86 23.39
CA ASP A 94 -8.63 -13.52 23.26
C ASP A 94 -8.84 -12.09 22.77
N ALA A 95 -8.01 -11.15 23.24
CA ALA A 95 -8.05 -9.79 22.74
C ALA A 95 -7.61 -9.69 21.26
N ALA A 96 -6.66 -10.51 20.83
CA ALA A 96 -6.26 -10.59 19.42
C ALA A 96 -7.40 -11.13 18.55
N ILE A 97 -8.12 -12.19 19.00
CA ILE A 97 -9.31 -12.73 18.32
C ILE A 97 -10.40 -11.65 18.20
N LYS A 98 -10.63 -10.88 19.27
CA LYS A 98 -11.58 -9.77 19.29
C LYS A 98 -11.26 -8.70 18.23
N PHE A 99 -10.01 -8.23 18.19
CA PHE A 99 -9.59 -7.24 17.19
C PHE A 99 -9.61 -7.78 15.76
N ALA A 100 -9.23 -9.04 15.52
CA ALA A 100 -9.28 -9.67 14.21
C ALA A 100 -10.73 -9.78 13.70
N SER A 101 -11.63 -10.29 14.52
CA SER A 101 -13.05 -10.43 14.17
C SER A 101 -13.69 -9.07 13.94
N THR A 102 -13.49 -8.09 14.82
CA THR A 102 -14.05 -6.75 14.67
C THR A 102 -13.53 -6.08 13.41
N GLY A 103 -12.21 -6.09 13.16
CA GLY A 103 -11.61 -5.48 11.96
C GLY A 103 -12.09 -6.13 10.67
N PHE A 104 -12.24 -7.47 10.65
CA PHE A 104 -12.73 -8.21 9.49
C PHE A 104 -14.18 -7.85 9.15
N PHE A 105 -15.09 -7.99 10.10
CA PHE A 105 -16.51 -7.72 9.85
C PHE A 105 -16.76 -6.22 9.59
N MET A 106 -16.03 -5.33 10.25
CA MET A 106 -16.08 -3.88 9.95
C MET A 106 -15.64 -3.60 8.52
N SER A 107 -14.59 -4.26 8.02
CA SER A 107 -14.14 -4.06 6.64
C SER A 107 -15.14 -4.58 5.61
N LEU A 108 -15.80 -5.71 5.88
CA LEU A 108 -16.89 -6.20 5.04
C LEU A 108 -18.05 -5.21 5.02
N PHE A 109 -18.45 -4.69 6.17
CA PHE A 109 -19.50 -3.68 6.26
C PHE A 109 -19.16 -2.42 5.46
N LEU A 110 -17.93 -1.89 5.60
CA LEU A 110 -17.48 -0.74 4.82
C LEU A 110 -17.43 -1.05 3.33
N GLY A 111 -16.99 -2.24 2.93
CA GLY A 111 -17.00 -2.68 1.54
C GLY A 111 -18.42 -2.77 0.95
N VAL A 112 -19.39 -3.29 1.73
CA VAL A 112 -20.81 -3.30 1.34
C VAL A 112 -21.36 -1.87 1.24
N LEU A 113 -20.99 -0.98 2.14
CA LEU A 113 -21.40 0.42 2.11
C LEU A 113 -20.87 1.12 0.86
N ILE A 114 -19.58 0.90 0.51
CA ILE A 114 -18.99 1.42 -0.74
C ILE A 114 -19.73 0.86 -1.95
N MET A 115 -20.01 -0.44 -1.96
CA MET A 115 -20.76 -1.09 -3.03
C MET A 115 -22.13 -0.44 -3.23
N ILE A 116 -22.92 -0.30 -2.17
CA ILE A 116 -24.27 0.26 -2.24
C ILE A 116 -24.24 1.72 -2.69
N ILE A 117 -23.44 2.55 -2.01
CA ILE A 117 -23.31 3.98 -2.33
C ILE A 117 -22.73 4.16 -3.74
N GLY A 118 -21.70 3.39 -4.08
CA GLY A 118 -21.05 3.44 -5.38
C GLY A 118 -21.98 3.05 -6.52
N ILE A 119 -22.86 2.05 -6.35
CA ILE A 119 -23.83 1.64 -7.36
C ILE A 119 -24.94 2.70 -7.50
N ILE A 120 -25.48 3.20 -6.39
CA ILE A 120 -26.55 4.22 -6.39
C ILE A 120 -26.07 5.52 -7.06
N PHE A 121 -24.85 5.96 -6.71
CA PHE A 121 -24.26 7.21 -7.19
C PHE A 121 -23.20 7.01 -8.27
N MET A 122 -23.23 5.90 -9.02
CA MET A 122 -22.18 5.53 -9.98
C MET A 122 -21.92 6.64 -11.00
N GLU A 123 -22.95 7.14 -11.66
CA GLU A 123 -22.79 8.17 -12.70
C GLU A 123 -22.24 9.49 -12.15
N PRO A 124 -22.81 10.09 -11.08
CA PRO A 124 -22.23 11.27 -10.46
C PRO A 124 -20.78 11.07 -10.01
N LEU A 125 -20.46 9.92 -9.41
CA LEU A 125 -19.09 9.61 -8.97
C LEU A 125 -18.11 9.56 -10.15
N LEU A 126 -18.46 8.85 -11.22
CA LEU A 126 -17.61 8.75 -12.40
C LEU A 126 -17.45 10.11 -13.10
N ARG A 127 -18.48 10.97 -13.12
CA ARG A 127 -18.37 12.33 -13.66
C ARG A 127 -17.42 13.20 -12.82
N ILE A 128 -17.54 13.17 -11.50
CA ILE A 128 -16.64 13.89 -10.58
C ILE A 128 -15.17 13.42 -10.76
N MET A 129 -14.99 12.12 -11.07
CA MET A 129 -13.67 11.55 -11.35
C MET A 129 -13.13 11.85 -12.76
N GLY A 130 -13.91 12.58 -13.60
CA GLY A 130 -13.47 13.04 -14.91
C GLY A 130 -14.01 12.22 -16.10
N SER A 131 -15.05 11.38 -15.92
CA SER A 131 -15.65 10.64 -17.03
C SER A 131 -16.46 11.57 -17.94
N THR A 132 -16.14 11.55 -19.23
CA THR A 132 -16.90 12.21 -20.30
C THR A 132 -18.02 11.28 -20.80
N ASP A 133 -18.94 11.81 -21.62
CA ASP A 133 -20.04 11.01 -22.18
C ASP A 133 -19.54 9.84 -23.06
N THR A 134 -18.39 10.00 -23.71
CA THR A 134 -17.74 8.95 -24.51
C THR A 134 -17.08 7.86 -23.65
N ILE A 135 -16.60 8.22 -22.47
CA ILE A 135 -15.90 7.29 -21.54
C ILE A 135 -16.90 6.58 -20.63
N MET A 136 -18.03 7.23 -20.32
CA MET A 136 -19.02 6.78 -19.34
C MET A 136 -19.50 5.33 -19.53
N PRO A 137 -19.84 4.85 -20.75
CA PRO A 137 -20.28 3.46 -20.94
C PRO A 137 -19.21 2.44 -20.51
N TYR A 138 -17.94 2.70 -20.86
CA TYR A 138 -16.81 1.85 -20.51
C TYR A 138 -16.52 1.89 -19.02
N ALA A 139 -16.58 3.09 -18.41
CA ALA A 139 -16.35 3.27 -16.98
C ALA A 139 -17.46 2.62 -16.14
N LYS A 140 -18.71 2.69 -16.56
CA LYS A 140 -19.83 1.99 -15.91
C LYS A 140 -19.67 0.47 -15.99
N SER A 141 -19.32 -0.07 -17.16
CA SER A 141 -19.15 -1.51 -17.37
C SER A 141 -18.05 -2.10 -16.50
N TYR A 142 -16.92 -1.44 -16.42
CA TYR A 142 -15.82 -1.85 -15.55
C TYR A 142 -16.12 -1.57 -14.07
N GLY A 143 -16.64 -0.38 -13.77
CA GLY A 143 -16.89 0.11 -12.41
C GLY A 143 -17.90 -0.72 -11.64
N ILE A 144 -18.96 -1.25 -12.28
CA ILE A 144 -19.94 -2.11 -11.60
C ILE A 144 -19.30 -3.37 -11.03
N CYS A 145 -18.39 -4.01 -11.78
CA CYS A 145 -17.68 -5.22 -11.33
C CYS A 145 -16.76 -4.90 -10.14
N ILE A 146 -16.07 -3.77 -10.18
CA ILE A 146 -15.20 -3.32 -9.09
C ILE A 146 -16.01 -3.03 -7.83
N LEU A 147 -17.17 -2.36 -7.96
CA LEU A 147 -18.05 -2.08 -6.83
C LEU A 147 -18.64 -3.35 -6.23
N LEU A 148 -19.09 -4.31 -7.07
CA LEU A 148 -19.59 -5.60 -6.60
C LEU A 148 -18.51 -6.42 -5.86
N SER A 149 -17.25 -6.29 -6.25
CA SER A 149 -16.12 -6.95 -5.58
C SER A 149 -15.59 -6.19 -4.36
N ALA A 150 -16.07 -4.97 -4.08
CA ALA A 150 -15.57 -4.12 -2.99
C ALA A 150 -15.56 -4.80 -1.60
N PRO A 151 -16.60 -5.52 -1.15
CA PRO A 151 -16.56 -6.22 0.14
C PRO A 151 -15.46 -7.29 0.21
N PHE A 152 -15.26 -8.01 -0.88
CA PHE A 152 -14.22 -9.06 -0.95
C PHE A 152 -12.82 -8.45 -0.97
N MET A 153 -12.65 -7.33 -1.65
CA MET A 153 -11.38 -6.60 -1.71
C MET A 153 -10.99 -6.03 -0.34
N THR A 154 -11.90 -5.33 0.36
CA THR A 154 -11.65 -4.81 1.71
C THR A 154 -11.40 -5.94 2.71
N GLY A 155 -12.19 -7.00 2.65
CA GLY A 155 -12.02 -8.20 3.47
C GLY A 155 -10.68 -8.88 3.22
N SER A 156 -10.26 -9.06 1.95
CA SER A 156 -8.95 -9.61 1.58
C SER A 156 -7.80 -8.78 2.15
N CYS A 157 -7.90 -7.45 2.11
CA CYS A 157 -6.90 -6.57 2.72
C CYS A 157 -6.75 -6.83 4.22
N VAL A 158 -7.85 -7.03 4.95
CA VAL A 158 -7.80 -7.32 6.38
C VAL A 158 -7.25 -8.72 6.63
N LEU A 159 -7.72 -9.74 5.93
CA LEU A 159 -7.24 -11.13 6.07
C LEU A 159 -5.73 -11.21 5.82
N ASN A 160 -5.26 -10.58 4.74
CA ASN A 160 -3.84 -10.52 4.41
C ASN A 160 -3.03 -9.82 5.53
N ASN A 161 -3.52 -8.68 6.03
CA ASN A 161 -2.86 -7.96 7.10
C ASN A 161 -2.82 -8.76 8.39
N VAL A 162 -3.93 -9.38 8.82
CA VAL A 162 -3.98 -10.20 10.04
C VAL A 162 -2.96 -11.32 9.97
N LEU A 163 -2.91 -12.08 8.85
CA LEU A 163 -1.90 -13.15 8.65
C LEU A 163 -0.48 -12.60 8.77
N ARG A 164 -0.20 -11.45 8.15
CA ARG A 164 1.11 -10.85 8.20
C ARG A 164 1.50 -10.38 9.60
N TYR A 165 0.56 -9.76 10.34
CA TYR A 165 0.79 -9.31 11.71
C TYR A 165 0.89 -10.45 12.73
N GLU A 166 0.41 -11.63 12.39
CA GLU A 166 0.72 -12.87 13.10
C GLU A 166 2.08 -13.48 12.73
N GLY A 167 2.85 -12.85 11.86
CA GLY A 167 4.13 -13.39 11.41
C GLY A 167 4.02 -14.45 10.31
N LYS A 168 2.87 -14.56 9.63
CA LYS A 168 2.59 -15.57 8.59
C LYS A 168 2.50 -14.96 7.19
N ALA A 169 3.48 -14.12 6.86
CA ALA A 169 3.54 -13.39 5.59
C ALA A 169 3.50 -14.33 4.36
N SER A 170 4.06 -15.53 4.46
CA SER A 170 4.02 -16.51 3.35
C SER A 170 2.60 -16.97 3.03
N LEU A 171 1.73 -17.16 4.04
CA LEU A 171 0.32 -17.47 3.82
C LEU A 171 -0.41 -16.28 3.20
N ALA A 172 -0.15 -15.08 3.70
CA ALA A 172 -0.69 -13.84 3.15
C ALA A 172 -0.32 -13.65 1.66
N MET A 173 0.93 -13.98 1.30
CA MET A 173 1.42 -13.92 -0.08
C MET A 173 0.62 -14.83 -1.02
N VAL A 174 0.29 -16.05 -0.62
CA VAL A 174 -0.41 -17.02 -1.48
C VAL A 174 -1.72 -16.44 -2.01
N GLY A 175 -2.55 -15.85 -1.13
CA GLY A 175 -3.84 -15.28 -1.56
C GLY A 175 -3.68 -14.12 -2.53
N LEU A 176 -2.81 -13.16 -2.23
CA LEU A 176 -2.58 -12.00 -3.11
C LEU A 176 -1.93 -12.38 -4.44
N THR A 177 -0.93 -13.27 -4.41
CA THR A 177 -0.25 -13.71 -5.63
C THR A 177 -1.19 -14.50 -6.52
N LEU A 178 -2.01 -15.40 -5.96
CA LEU A 178 -3.00 -16.14 -6.72
C LEU A 178 -4.00 -15.21 -7.39
N GLY A 179 -4.54 -14.22 -6.65
CA GLY A 179 -5.44 -13.21 -7.21
C GLY A 179 -4.81 -12.45 -8.38
N GLY A 180 -3.56 -11.99 -8.21
CA GLY A 180 -2.84 -11.28 -9.28
C GLY A 180 -2.58 -12.15 -10.52
N VAL A 181 -2.17 -13.40 -10.33
CA VAL A 181 -1.94 -14.34 -11.45
C VAL A 181 -3.25 -14.66 -12.18
N LEU A 182 -4.34 -14.90 -11.43
CA LEU A 182 -5.65 -15.15 -12.03
C LEU A 182 -6.16 -13.95 -12.83
N ASN A 183 -5.91 -12.73 -12.37
CA ASN A 183 -6.26 -11.53 -13.11
C ASN A 183 -5.47 -11.44 -14.44
N ILE A 184 -4.15 -11.60 -14.40
CA ILE A 184 -3.30 -11.55 -15.61
C ILE A 184 -3.73 -12.59 -16.66
N ILE A 185 -4.13 -13.78 -16.22
CA ILE A 185 -4.61 -14.85 -17.12
C ILE A 185 -6.05 -14.59 -17.58
N GLY A 186 -6.90 -14.10 -16.68
CA GLY A 186 -8.31 -13.83 -16.93
C GLY A 186 -8.54 -12.67 -17.90
N ASP A 187 -7.75 -11.60 -17.81
CA ASP A 187 -7.91 -10.42 -18.67
C ASP A 187 -7.94 -10.75 -20.17
N PRO A 188 -6.92 -11.43 -20.77
CA PRO A 188 -6.98 -11.76 -22.17
C PRO A 188 -8.12 -12.70 -22.54
N ILE A 189 -8.53 -13.60 -21.64
CA ILE A 189 -9.62 -14.54 -21.88
C ILE A 189 -10.96 -13.77 -21.92
N PHE A 190 -11.28 -12.98 -20.92
CA PHE A 190 -12.55 -12.24 -20.87
C PHE A 190 -12.59 -11.09 -21.87
N ILE A 191 -11.49 -10.40 -22.08
CA ILE A 191 -11.43 -9.24 -22.99
C ILE A 191 -11.50 -9.67 -24.45
N PHE A 192 -10.62 -10.59 -24.87
CA PHE A 192 -10.40 -10.91 -26.29
C PHE A 192 -11.07 -12.20 -26.72
N VAL A 193 -10.93 -13.30 -25.95
CA VAL A 193 -11.51 -14.59 -26.36
C VAL A 193 -13.04 -14.57 -26.25
N LEU A 194 -13.56 -14.02 -25.14
CA LEU A 194 -15.00 -13.88 -24.92
C LEU A 194 -15.58 -12.56 -25.48
N ASN A 195 -14.74 -11.68 -26.04
CA ASN A 195 -15.13 -10.40 -26.63
C ASN A 195 -15.97 -9.49 -25.70
N MET A 196 -15.72 -9.54 -24.39
CA MET A 196 -16.49 -8.76 -23.41
C MET A 196 -15.97 -7.33 -23.20
N GLY A 197 -14.83 -6.97 -23.83
CA GLY A 197 -14.25 -5.63 -23.71
C GLY A 197 -13.94 -5.21 -22.27
N THR A 198 -14.30 -3.97 -21.90
CA THR A 198 -14.05 -3.43 -20.54
C THR A 198 -14.85 -4.16 -19.45
N LEU A 199 -16.03 -4.69 -19.77
CA LEU A 199 -16.78 -5.54 -18.84
C LEU A 199 -15.98 -6.82 -18.51
N GLY A 200 -15.32 -7.41 -19.52
CA GLY A 200 -14.47 -8.58 -19.35
C GLY A 200 -13.32 -8.34 -18.38
N ALA A 201 -12.63 -7.21 -18.52
CA ALA A 201 -11.59 -6.79 -17.57
C ALA A 201 -12.14 -6.65 -16.14
N GLY A 202 -13.31 -6.01 -16.00
CA GLY A 202 -13.98 -5.87 -14.71
C GLY A 202 -14.34 -7.22 -14.07
N ILE A 203 -14.88 -8.15 -14.85
CA ILE A 203 -15.21 -9.51 -14.38
C ILE A 203 -13.95 -10.26 -13.98
N SER A 204 -12.89 -10.22 -14.78
CA SER A 204 -11.61 -10.84 -14.46
C SER A 204 -11.08 -10.36 -13.11
N THR A 205 -11.06 -9.04 -12.90
CA THR A 205 -10.62 -8.44 -11.64
C THR A 205 -11.55 -8.85 -10.48
N ALA A 206 -12.86 -8.78 -10.63
CA ALA A 206 -13.81 -9.13 -9.59
C ALA A 206 -13.71 -10.61 -9.19
N VAL A 207 -13.67 -11.52 -10.15
CA VAL A 207 -13.52 -12.97 -9.91
C VAL A 207 -12.19 -13.27 -9.21
N SER A 208 -11.10 -12.66 -9.65
CA SER A 208 -9.78 -12.83 -9.04
C SER A 208 -9.75 -12.35 -7.59
N GLN A 209 -10.41 -11.23 -7.27
CA GLN A 209 -10.55 -10.71 -5.90
C GLN A 209 -11.41 -11.64 -5.03
N VAL A 210 -12.51 -12.17 -5.55
CA VAL A 210 -13.39 -13.12 -4.84
C VAL A 210 -12.62 -14.41 -4.53
N ILE A 211 -11.89 -14.98 -5.50
CA ILE A 211 -11.10 -16.19 -5.28
C ILE A 211 -10.00 -15.91 -4.25
N SER A 212 -9.27 -14.81 -4.38
CA SER A 212 -8.25 -14.39 -3.41
C SER A 212 -8.82 -14.29 -1.99
N PHE A 213 -10.02 -13.70 -1.84
CA PHE A 213 -10.71 -13.58 -0.57
C PHE A 213 -10.98 -14.95 0.07
N PHE A 214 -11.58 -15.88 -0.69
CA PHE A 214 -11.89 -17.20 -0.15
C PHE A 214 -10.65 -18.04 0.16
N VAL A 215 -9.59 -17.90 -0.63
CA VAL A 215 -8.30 -18.55 -0.36
C VAL A 215 -7.70 -18.00 0.93
N LEU A 216 -7.67 -16.67 1.10
CA LEU A 216 -7.20 -16.06 2.35
C LEU A 216 -8.07 -16.46 3.54
N LEU A 217 -9.39 -16.49 3.38
CA LEU A 217 -10.32 -16.90 4.43
C LEU A 217 -10.08 -18.37 4.85
N ALA A 218 -9.83 -19.27 3.89
CA ALA A 218 -9.49 -20.67 4.16
C ALA A 218 -8.19 -20.82 4.98
N MET A 219 -7.27 -19.86 4.90
CA MET A 219 -6.03 -19.87 5.70
C MET A 219 -6.28 -19.68 7.21
N PHE A 220 -7.45 -19.14 7.60
CA PHE A 220 -7.87 -19.01 9.00
C PHE A 220 -8.50 -20.29 9.58
N GLY A 221 -8.70 -21.32 8.75
CA GLY A 221 -9.18 -22.61 9.20
C GLY A 221 -8.10 -23.43 9.94
N GLY A 222 -8.54 -24.23 10.92
CA GLY A 222 -7.67 -25.11 11.71
C GLY A 222 -6.79 -24.33 12.72
N ASP A 223 -5.64 -24.95 13.09
CA ASP A 223 -4.70 -24.41 14.09
C ASP A 223 -3.55 -23.60 13.46
N ARG A 224 -3.78 -23.01 12.28
CA ARG A 224 -2.76 -22.23 11.57
C ARG A 224 -2.58 -20.83 12.14
N THR A 225 -3.65 -20.23 12.69
CA THR A 225 -3.68 -18.85 13.21
C THR A 225 -4.16 -18.82 14.65
N VAL A 226 -3.67 -17.87 15.44
CA VAL A 226 -4.18 -17.58 16.79
C VAL A 226 -5.45 -16.74 16.68
N SER A 227 -5.46 -15.75 15.79
CA SER A 227 -6.60 -14.84 15.57
C SER A 227 -7.68 -15.50 14.73
N ARG A 228 -8.50 -16.33 15.37
CA ARG A 228 -9.66 -16.96 14.72
C ARG A 228 -10.74 -15.92 14.47
N LEU A 229 -11.35 -15.96 13.30
CA LEU A 229 -12.48 -15.12 12.97
C LEU A 229 -13.78 -15.73 13.51
N ARG A 230 -14.43 -15.06 14.45
CA ARG A 230 -15.68 -15.49 15.05
C ARG A 230 -16.68 -14.35 15.12
N PHE A 231 -17.89 -14.56 14.67
CA PHE A 231 -18.96 -13.56 14.75
C PHE A 231 -19.26 -13.18 16.21
N SER A 232 -19.23 -14.17 17.12
CA SER A 232 -19.44 -13.97 18.56
C SER A 232 -18.33 -13.17 19.26
N ALA A 233 -17.17 -12.99 18.61
CA ALA A 233 -16.04 -12.25 19.15
C ALA A 233 -16.00 -10.79 18.68
N ILE A 234 -16.98 -10.34 17.91
CA ILE A 234 -17.06 -8.94 17.45
C ILE A 234 -17.24 -8.04 18.67
N SER A 235 -16.42 -7.01 18.75
CA SER A 235 -16.61 -5.96 19.74
C SER A 235 -17.62 -4.93 19.24
N TRP A 236 -18.65 -4.72 19.99
CA TRP A 236 -19.61 -3.64 19.80
C TRP A 236 -19.24 -2.38 20.62
N ASP A 237 -18.13 -2.44 21.36
CA ASP A 237 -17.62 -1.28 22.07
C ASP A 237 -17.03 -0.26 21.06
N ILE A 238 -17.62 0.93 21.06
CA ILE A 238 -17.17 2.03 20.20
C ILE A 238 -15.70 2.38 20.41
N LYS A 239 -15.15 2.14 21.60
CA LYS A 239 -13.73 2.39 21.89
C LYS A 239 -12.81 1.46 21.11
N ASP A 240 -13.18 0.18 20.95
CA ASP A 240 -12.40 -0.78 20.16
C ASP A 240 -12.46 -0.43 18.67
N ILE A 241 -13.66 -0.08 18.17
CA ILE A 241 -13.87 0.34 16.79
C ILE A 241 -13.05 1.60 16.49
N LEU A 242 -13.15 2.62 17.33
CA LEU A 242 -12.37 3.85 17.18
C LEU A 242 -10.87 3.59 17.30
N ASN A 243 -10.44 2.66 18.15
CA ASN A 243 -9.03 2.29 18.26
C ASN A 243 -8.52 1.67 16.94
N ILE A 244 -9.30 0.78 16.30
CA ILE A 244 -8.95 0.21 15.00
C ILE A 244 -8.84 1.32 13.96
N LEU A 245 -9.84 2.20 13.86
CA LEU A 245 -9.86 3.31 12.89
C LEU A 245 -8.70 4.28 13.13
N TYR A 246 -8.48 4.70 14.37
CA TYR A 246 -7.42 5.64 14.72
C TYR A 246 -6.01 5.05 14.51
N THR A 247 -5.82 3.76 14.84
CA THR A 247 -4.55 3.06 14.57
C THR A 247 -4.35 2.82 13.06
N GLY A 248 -5.42 2.69 12.29
CA GLY A 248 -5.38 2.51 10.83
C GLY A 248 -5.27 3.81 10.04
N LEU A 249 -5.62 4.94 10.64
CA LEU A 249 -5.64 6.26 9.99
C LEU A 249 -4.34 6.63 9.26
N PRO A 250 -3.13 6.36 9.80
CA PRO A 250 -1.89 6.62 9.07
C PRO A 250 -1.81 5.92 7.72
N SER A 251 -2.38 4.73 7.61
CA SER A 251 -2.39 3.96 6.35
C SER A 251 -3.39 4.53 5.34
N LEU A 252 -4.54 5.00 5.79
CA LEU A 252 -5.51 5.73 4.97
C LEU A 252 -4.89 7.03 4.43
N ILE A 253 -4.25 7.81 5.30
CA ILE A 253 -3.57 9.05 4.94
C ILE A 253 -2.49 8.78 3.90
N ARG A 254 -1.63 7.78 4.13
CA ARG A 254 -0.54 7.44 3.19
C ARG A 254 -1.08 7.10 1.82
N GLN A 255 -2.11 6.25 1.73
CA GLN A 255 -2.67 5.80 0.45
C GLN A 255 -3.43 6.93 -0.25
N GLY A 256 -4.26 7.67 0.48
CA GLY A 256 -5.02 8.79 -0.05
C GLY A 256 -4.12 9.93 -0.54
N MET A 257 -3.08 10.26 0.24
CA MET A 257 -2.16 11.34 -0.14
C MET A 257 -1.30 10.99 -1.36
N MET A 258 -0.99 9.71 -1.59
CA MET A 258 -0.33 9.31 -2.84
C MET A 258 -1.17 9.66 -4.07
N SER A 259 -2.47 9.39 -4.03
CA SER A 259 -3.40 9.72 -5.13
C SER A 259 -3.52 11.24 -5.32
N VAL A 260 -3.73 11.98 -4.24
CA VAL A 260 -3.82 13.46 -4.28
C VAL A 260 -2.52 14.07 -4.83
N SER A 261 -1.37 13.59 -4.38
CA SER A 261 -0.06 14.08 -4.85
C SER A 261 0.15 13.85 -6.34
N THR A 262 -0.27 12.70 -6.86
CA THR A 262 -0.20 12.40 -8.29
C THR A 262 -1.10 13.34 -9.09
N MET A 263 -2.33 13.61 -8.62
CA MET A 263 -3.24 14.57 -9.26
C MET A 263 -2.65 15.99 -9.28
N VAL A 264 -2.11 16.45 -8.16
CA VAL A 264 -1.48 17.77 -8.04
C VAL A 264 -0.25 17.87 -8.94
N LEU A 265 0.60 16.82 -8.97
CA LEU A 265 1.76 16.76 -9.85
C LEU A 265 1.37 16.91 -11.32
N ASN A 266 0.39 16.16 -11.77
CA ASN A 266 -0.11 16.22 -13.14
C ASN A 266 -0.66 17.61 -13.46
N TYR A 267 -1.50 18.17 -12.57
CA TYR A 267 -2.06 19.51 -12.74
C TYR A 267 -0.98 20.60 -12.84
N MET A 268 0.02 20.55 -11.97
CA MET A 268 1.13 21.52 -11.97
C MET A 268 2.10 21.33 -13.15
N SER A 269 2.08 20.16 -13.79
CA SER A 269 2.88 19.87 -14.99
C SER A 269 2.20 20.35 -16.28
N MET A 270 0.89 20.62 -16.29
CA MET A 270 0.13 21.04 -17.48
C MET A 270 0.74 22.27 -18.20
N PRO A 271 1.16 23.35 -17.51
CA PRO A 271 1.71 24.54 -18.17
C PRO A 271 2.99 24.27 -18.96
N TYR A 272 3.66 23.13 -18.72
CA TYR A 272 4.94 22.76 -19.36
C TYR A 272 4.76 21.78 -20.52
N GLY A 273 3.51 21.52 -20.92
CA GLY A 273 3.15 20.69 -22.07
C GLY A 273 3.06 19.20 -21.78
N ASP A 274 2.58 18.46 -22.77
CA ASP A 274 2.30 17.02 -22.66
C ASP A 274 3.56 16.19 -22.42
N ALA A 275 4.70 16.61 -22.93
CA ALA A 275 5.99 15.94 -22.69
C ALA A 275 6.37 15.97 -21.21
N ALA A 276 6.13 17.07 -20.50
CA ALA A 276 6.39 17.18 -19.06
C ALA A 276 5.46 16.26 -18.25
N ILE A 277 4.17 16.22 -18.58
CA ILE A 277 3.20 15.32 -17.91
C ILE A 277 3.60 13.86 -18.12
N ALA A 278 3.92 13.50 -19.36
CA ALA A 278 4.34 12.14 -19.70
C ALA A 278 5.63 11.74 -18.96
N ALA A 279 6.64 12.62 -18.97
CA ALA A 279 7.92 12.40 -18.29
C ALA A 279 7.73 12.20 -16.78
N MET A 280 7.01 13.09 -16.10
CA MET A 280 6.78 13.01 -14.65
C MET A 280 5.95 11.79 -14.28
N SER A 281 4.99 11.38 -15.13
CA SER A 281 4.23 10.14 -14.93
C SER A 281 5.12 8.90 -15.02
N ILE A 282 6.04 8.84 -15.98
CA ILE A 282 7.01 7.75 -16.12
C ILE A 282 7.95 7.71 -14.91
N VAL A 283 8.52 8.86 -14.51
CA VAL A 283 9.38 8.96 -13.33
C VAL A 283 8.66 8.46 -12.08
N SER A 284 7.41 8.90 -11.87
CA SER A 284 6.60 8.46 -10.74
C SER A 284 6.39 6.93 -10.73
N ARG A 285 6.13 6.31 -11.89
CA ARG A 285 5.97 4.85 -12.01
C ARG A 285 7.26 4.10 -11.64
N VAL A 286 8.40 4.55 -12.18
CA VAL A 286 9.71 3.95 -11.88
C VAL A 286 10.03 4.07 -10.40
N CYS A 287 9.87 5.26 -9.82
CA CYS A 287 10.13 5.49 -8.40
C CYS A 287 9.19 4.69 -7.49
N ASN A 288 7.91 4.58 -7.86
CA ASN A 288 6.93 3.77 -7.10
C ASN A 288 7.27 2.29 -7.15
N PHE A 289 7.77 1.78 -8.29
CA PHE A 289 8.22 0.38 -8.39
C PHE A 289 9.40 0.10 -7.46
N ILE A 290 10.40 0.98 -7.43
CA ILE A 290 11.54 0.88 -6.53
C ILE A 290 11.07 1.01 -5.07
N PHE A 291 10.19 1.97 -4.77
CA PHE A 291 9.65 2.21 -3.44
C PHE A 291 8.79 1.06 -2.92
N ALA A 292 8.14 0.28 -3.80
CA ALA A 292 7.37 -0.91 -3.42
C ALA A 292 8.22 -1.95 -2.68
N ILE A 293 9.52 -2.04 -2.98
CA ILE A 293 10.46 -2.92 -2.28
C ILE A 293 10.66 -2.44 -0.84
N ALA A 294 10.90 -1.14 -0.64
CA ALA A 294 11.00 -0.57 0.71
C ALA A 294 9.70 -0.71 1.50
N LEU A 295 8.56 -0.57 0.82
CA LEU A 295 7.24 -0.79 1.41
C LEU A 295 7.09 -2.24 1.87
N GLY A 296 7.50 -3.21 1.06
CA GLY A 296 7.48 -4.64 1.40
C GLY A 296 8.37 -4.96 2.61
N ILE A 297 9.59 -4.39 2.66
CA ILE A 297 10.50 -4.55 3.81
C ILE A 297 9.88 -3.95 5.08
N SER A 298 9.37 -2.73 4.98
CA SER A 298 8.77 -2.02 6.11
C SER A 298 7.49 -2.72 6.61
N GLN A 299 6.71 -3.29 5.71
CA GLN A 299 5.54 -4.09 6.06
C GLN A 299 5.92 -5.44 6.71
N GLY A 300 7.06 -6.04 6.34
CA GLY A 300 7.60 -7.22 7.02
C GLY A 300 8.18 -6.90 8.40
N PHE A 301 8.78 -5.72 8.57
CA PHE A 301 9.28 -5.20 9.83
C PHE A 301 8.14 -4.87 10.82
N GLN A 302 7.03 -4.33 10.35
CA GLN A 302 5.94 -3.79 11.17
C GLN A 302 5.39 -4.79 12.22
N PRO A 303 5.05 -6.05 11.87
CA PRO A 303 4.63 -7.04 12.86
C PRO A 303 5.71 -7.37 13.88
N VAL A 304 6.97 -7.44 13.48
CA VAL A 304 8.10 -7.69 14.40
C VAL A 304 8.22 -6.56 15.43
N SER A 305 8.10 -5.33 14.98
CA SER A 305 8.14 -4.14 15.84
C SER A 305 6.95 -4.12 16.81
N ALA A 306 5.70 -4.28 16.29
CA ALA A 306 4.49 -4.23 17.09
C ALA A 306 4.43 -5.35 18.15
N PHE A 307 4.83 -6.57 17.78
CA PHE A 307 4.84 -7.72 18.68
C PHE A 307 5.88 -7.54 19.82
N ASN A 308 7.11 -7.17 19.48
CA ASN A 308 8.16 -6.94 20.47
C ASN A 308 7.89 -5.71 21.34
N PHE A 309 7.17 -4.71 20.82
CA PHE A 309 6.69 -3.58 21.62
C PHE A 309 5.64 -4.06 22.65
N GLY A 310 4.67 -4.88 22.23
CA GLY A 310 3.70 -5.51 23.14
C GLY A 310 4.37 -6.40 24.19
N ALA A 311 5.41 -7.14 23.83
CA ALA A 311 6.20 -7.97 24.72
C ALA A 311 7.18 -7.16 25.62
N LYS A 312 7.17 -5.82 25.53
CA LYS A 312 8.09 -4.91 26.25
C LYS A 312 9.58 -5.16 25.97
N LYS A 313 9.90 -5.79 24.83
CA LYS A 313 11.29 -6.07 24.39
C LYS A 313 11.84 -4.90 23.54
N PHE A 314 11.94 -3.71 24.12
CA PHE A 314 12.26 -2.46 23.43
C PHE A 314 13.63 -2.46 22.73
N LYS A 315 14.64 -3.14 23.29
CA LYS A 315 15.93 -3.30 22.61
C LYS A 315 15.79 -4.00 21.25
N ARG A 316 14.86 -4.97 21.15
CA ARG A 316 14.57 -5.67 19.88
C ARG A 316 13.83 -4.76 18.90
N VAL A 317 12.92 -3.91 19.38
CA VAL A 317 12.24 -2.91 18.55
C VAL A 317 13.26 -1.96 17.91
N LYS A 318 14.21 -1.44 18.69
CA LYS A 318 15.28 -0.57 18.19
C LYS A 318 16.16 -1.27 17.15
N ARG A 319 16.60 -2.51 17.44
CA ARG A 319 17.41 -3.32 16.52
C ARG A 319 16.65 -3.61 15.22
N ALA A 320 15.34 -3.94 15.32
CA ALA A 320 14.47 -4.17 14.18
C ALA A 320 14.36 -2.92 13.29
N PHE A 321 14.19 -1.75 13.88
CA PHE A 321 14.11 -0.48 13.16
C PHE A 321 15.42 -0.18 12.42
N ILE A 322 16.56 -0.28 13.10
CA ILE A 322 17.88 -0.02 12.49
C ILE A 322 18.15 -0.99 11.35
N PHE A 323 17.84 -2.27 11.53
CA PHE A 323 18.03 -3.28 10.47
C PHE A 323 17.11 -3.02 9.27
N CYS A 324 15.82 -2.71 9.52
CA CYS A 324 14.87 -2.39 8.47
C CYS A 324 15.32 -1.17 7.64
N CYS A 325 15.74 -0.10 8.32
CA CYS A 325 16.25 1.11 7.64
C CYS A 325 17.53 0.78 6.85
N GLY A 326 18.51 0.12 7.47
CA GLY A 326 19.78 -0.23 6.81
C GLY A 326 19.56 -1.11 5.57
N LEU A 327 18.78 -2.19 5.70
CA LEU A 327 18.47 -3.07 4.58
C LEU A 327 17.77 -2.33 3.44
N SER A 328 16.75 -1.51 3.77
CA SER A 328 16.02 -0.75 2.76
C SER A 328 16.90 0.30 2.09
N MET A 329 17.75 1.00 2.85
CA MET A 329 18.69 1.98 2.30
C MET A 329 19.70 1.34 1.35
N ILE A 330 20.25 0.18 1.70
CA ILE A 330 21.21 -0.55 0.84
C ILE A 330 20.53 -0.95 -0.47
N ILE A 331 19.36 -1.60 -0.40
CA ILE A 331 18.65 -2.08 -1.60
C ILE A 331 18.23 -0.91 -2.48
N LEU A 332 17.59 0.11 -1.89
CA LEU A 332 17.19 1.30 -2.65
C LEU A 332 18.40 2.08 -3.15
N GLY A 333 19.49 2.13 -2.41
CA GLY A 333 20.74 2.76 -2.85
C GLY A 333 21.29 2.09 -4.10
N ILE A 334 21.35 0.76 -4.13
CA ILE A 334 21.79 0.00 -5.32
C ILE A 334 20.87 0.28 -6.51
N LEU A 335 19.55 0.19 -6.31
CA LEU A 335 18.57 0.45 -7.37
C LEU A 335 18.60 1.90 -7.84
N SER A 336 18.82 2.85 -6.92
CA SER A 336 18.98 4.28 -7.26
C SER A 336 20.23 4.54 -8.10
N VAL A 337 21.36 3.93 -7.77
CA VAL A 337 22.61 4.05 -8.57
C VAL A 337 22.39 3.46 -9.95
N LEU A 338 21.79 2.28 -10.06
CA LEU A 338 21.48 1.69 -11.37
C LEU A 338 20.52 2.59 -12.19
N SER A 339 19.46 3.09 -11.55
CA SER A 339 18.51 3.99 -12.21
C SER A 339 19.14 5.32 -12.61
N LEU A 340 20.11 5.84 -11.84
CA LEU A 340 20.85 7.06 -12.15
C LEU A 340 21.73 6.88 -13.38
N ILE A 341 22.43 5.74 -13.48
CA ILE A 341 23.29 5.42 -14.64
C ILE A 341 22.45 5.23 -15.91
N PHE A 342 21.36 4.46 -15.81
CA PHE A 342 20.52 4.10 -16.95
C PHE A 342 19.30 5.01 -17.13
N SER A 343 19.26 6.19 -16.50
CA SER A 343 18.07 7.05 -16.44
C SER A 343 17.46 7.35 -17.81
N GLY A 344 18.28 7.75 -18.80
CA GLY A 344 17.79 8.03 -20.15
C GLY A 344 17.24 6.79 -20.86
N HIS A 345 17.90 5.64 -20.72
CA HIS A 345 17.40 4.37 -21.26
C HIS A 345 16.08 3.95 -20.61
N ILE A 346 15.96 4.07 -19.29
CA ILE A 346 14.73 3.70 -18.58
C ILE A 346 13.56 4.56 -19.07
N ILE A 347 13.72 5.86 -19.20
CA ILE A 347 12.66 6.74 -19.72
C ILE A 347 12.33 6.38 -21.18
N GLY A 348 13.36 6.20 -22.04
CA GLY A 348 13.20 5.82 -23.44
C GLY A 348 12.47 4.50 -23.66
N LEU A 349 12.61 3.52 -22.76
CA LEU A 349 11.85 2.27 -22.82
C LEU A 349 10.34 2.47 -22.70
N PHE A 350 9.88 3.52 -21.99
CA PHE A 350 8.46 3.84 -21.86
C PHE A 350 7.97 4.72 -23.03
N ARG A 351 8.80 5.67 -23.46
CA ARG A 351 8.49 6.58 -24.57
C ARG A 351 9.75 7.09 -25.24
N ASP A 352 9.89 6.75 -26.50
CA ASP A 352 10.99 7.22 -27.36
C ASP A 352 10.63 8.59 -27.97
N ASP A 353 10.83 9.63 -27.14
CA ASP A 353 10.56 11.04 -27.46
C ASP A 353 11.65 11.88 -26.79
N ALA A 354 12.36 12.70 -27.55
CA ALA A 354 13.54 13.45 -27.07
C ALA A 354 13.18 14.41 -25.92
N ASP A 355 12.02 15.08 -25.98
CA ASP A 355 11.58 16.01 -24.95
C ASP A 355 11.20 15.28 -23.66
N VAL A 356 10.50 14.15 -23.77
CA VAL A 356 10.16 13.29 -22.64
C VAL A 356 11.40 12.70 -21.98
N ILE A 357 12.38 12.25 -22.79
CA ILE A 357 13.65 11.71 -22.29
C ILE A 357 14.44 12.83 -21.57
N GLY A 358 14.50 14.02 -22.13
CA GLY A 358 15.22 15.15 -21.55
C GLY A 358 14.68 15.54 -20.16
N VAL A 359 13.37 15.76 -20.08
CA VAL A 359 12.69 16.12 -18.82
C VAL A 359 12.75 14.96 -17.81
N GLY A 360 12.43 13.75 -18.26
CA GLY A 360 12.36 12.57 -17.39
C GLY A 360 13.71 12.15 -16.82
N THR A 361 14.78 12.25 -17.61
CA THR A 361 16.14 11.88 -17.18
C THR A 361 16.60 12.72 -16.00
N PHE A 362 16.43 14.05 -16.08
CA PHE A 362 16.81 14.95 -14.98
C PHE A 362 15.97 14.67 -13.73
N ALA A 363 14.64 14.55 -13.87
CA ALA A 363 13.73 14.28 -12.76
C ALA A 363 14.06 12.94 -12.08
N LEU A 364 14.31 11.88 -12.86
CA LEU A 364 14.65 10.57 -12.32
C LEU A 364 15.99 10.61 -11.58
N ARG A 365 17.00 11.27 -12.14
CA ARG A 365 18.31 11.45 -11.49
C ARG A 365 18.19 12.20 -10.17
N ALA A 366 17.48 13.34 -10.15
CA ALA A 366 17.25 14.12 -8.95
C ALA A 366 16.54 13.28 -7.85
N GLN A 367 15.54 12.48 -8.22
CA GLN A 367 14.84 11.62 -7.29
C GLN A 367 15.74 10.48 -6.77
N CYS A 368 16.53 9.84 -7.63
CA CYS A 368 17.42 8.74 -7.25
C CYS A 368 18.48 9.16 -6.22
N ILE A 369 18.96 10.41 -6.26
CA ILE A 369 19.92 10.94 -5.28
C ILE A 369 19.36 10.91 -3.85
N VAL A 370 18.04 11.00 -3.68
CA VAL A 370 17.40 11.11 -2.35
C VAL A 370 16.58 9.87 -2.00
N LEU A 371 16.21 9.06 -2.98
CA LEU A 371 15.27 7.95 -2.81
C LEU A 371 15.69 6.94 -1.72
N PHE A 372 17.01 6.73 -1.52
CA PHE A 372 17.54 5.80 -0.51
C PHE A 372 17.30 6.26 0.94
N VAL A 373 16.97 7.53 1.17
CA VAL A 373 16.67 8.08 2.50
C VAL A 373 15.19 7.89 2.86
N SER A 374 14.31 7.84 1.87
CA SER A 374 12.86 7.77 2.06
C SER A 374 12.36 6.57 2.89
N PRO A 375 13.03 5.38 2.91
CA PRO A 375 12.64 4.27 3.77
C PRO A 375 12.64 4.57 5.26
N ILE A 376 13.46 5.51 5.73
CA ILE A 376 13.53 5.86 7.16
C ILE A 376 12.19 6.46 7.61
N THR A 377 11.63 7.39 6.84
CA THR A 377 10.33 8.00 7.13
C THR A 377 9.21 6.96 7.10
N LEU A 378 9.24 6.04 6.12
CA LEU A 378 8.28 4.96 5.99
C LEU A 378 8.35 3.97 7.17
N ALA A 379 9.54 3.49 7.51
CA ALA A 379 9.76 2.59 8.63
C ALA A 379 9.38 3.23 9.97
N ALA A 380 9.68 4.52 10.15
CA ALA A 380 9.28 5.27 11.34
C ALA A 380 7.75 5.36 11.46
N SER A 381 7.03 5.70 10.38
CA SER A 381 5.58 5.72 10.38
C SER A 381 5.01 4.36 10.78
N MET A 382 5.53 3.25 10.20
CA MET A 382 5.07 1.90 10.51
C MET A 382 5.43 1.45 11.93
N MET A 383 6.60 1.86 12.45
CA MET A 383 7.00 1.62 13.83
C MET A 383 6.04 2.33 14.81
N PHE A 384 5.78 3.60 14.59
CA PHE A 384 4.85 4.37 15.42
C PHE A 384 3.43 3.78 15.41
N GLN A 385 2.94 3.39 14.22
CA GLN A 385 1.65 2.70 14.07
C GLN A 385 1.63 1.38 14.85
N GLY A 386 2.68 0.57 14.73
CA GLY A 386 2.85 -0.69 15.46
C GLY A 386 2.90 -0.49 16.98
N ALA A 387 3.52 0.58 17.45
CA ALA A 387 3.60 0.93 18.88
C ALA A 387 2.32 1.59 19.42
N GLY A 388 1.40 2.04 18.55
CA GLY A 388 0.19 2.76 18.95
C GLY A 388 0.38 4.27 19.12
N GLU A 389 1.51 4.82 18.69
CA GLU A 389 1.78 6.26 18.62
C GLU A 389 1.15 6.84 17.33
N ASN A 390 -0.19 6.77 17.27
CA ASN A 390 -0.97 7.01 16.05
C ASN A 390 -0.79 8.42 15.49
N LEU A 391 -0.67 9.44 16.36
CA LEU A 391 -0.44 10.82 15.92
C LEU A 391 0.92 10.98 15.24
N ALA A 392 1.99 10.45 15.84
CA ALA A 392 3.33 10.49 15.24
C ALA A 392 3.37 9.71 13.91
N SER A 393 2.68 8.58 13.84
CA SER A 393 2.54 7.79 12.62
C SER A 393 1.77 8.56 11.53
N SER A 394 0.67 9.23 11.87
CA SER A 394 -0.12 10.03 10.94
C SER A 394 0.69 11.20 10.40
N ILE A 395 1.40 11.92 11.27
CA ILE A 395 2.30 13.00 10.85
C ILE A 395 3.36 12.46 9.88
N ALA A 396 4.06 11.39 10.23
CA ALA A 396 5.10 10.80 9.37
C ALA A 396 4.54 10.33 8.01
N SER A 397 3.30 9.79 7.99
CA SER A 397 2.62 9.37 6.76
C SER A 397 2.20 10.55 5.89
N PHE A 398 1.78 11.66 6.51
CA PHE A 398 1.28 12.84 5.80
C PHE A 398 2.42 13.74 5.30
N LEU A 399 3.57 13.74 5.98
CA LEU A 399 4.70 14.58 5.62
C LEU A 399 5.12 14.38 4.17
N ARG A 400 5.50 13.18 3.79
CA ARG A 400 6.14 12.89 2.50
C ARG A 400 5.28 13.27 1.29
N SER A 401 4.02 12.90 1.29
CA SER A 401 3.13 13.08 0.13
C SER A 401 2.17 14.26 0.29
N GLY A 402 1.96 14.78 1.49
CA GLY A 402 1.03 15.85 1.79
C GLY A 402 1.74 17.16 2.13
N ILE A 403 2.10 17.31 3.41
CA ILE A 403 2.56 18.59 3.99
C ILE A 403 3.79 19.15 3.29
N THR A 404 4.73 18.28 2.85
CA THR A 404 5.96 18.75 2.21
C THR A 404 5.83 18.80 0.69
N PHE A 405 5.30 17.74 0.06
CA PHE A 405 5.27 17.66 -1.40
C PHE A 405 4.31 18.67 -2.04
N ILE A 406 3.06 18.78 -1.55
CA ILE A 406 2.06 19.66 -2.20
C ILE A 406 2.49 21.12 -2.20
N PRO A 407 2.98 21.71 -1.09
CA PRO A 407 3.52 23.07 -1.14
C PRO A 407 4.75 23.19 -2.04
N MET A 408 5.67 22.20 -2.04
CA MET A 408 6.87 22.25 -2.88
C MET A 408 6.51 22.27 -4.37
N VAL A 409 5.63 21.36 -4.82
CA VAL A 409 5.22 21.33 -6.23
C VAL A 409 4.38 22.54 -6.66
N ALA A 410 3.74 23.24 -5.72
CA ALA A 410 3.00 24.47 -6.01
C ALA A 410 3.88 25.73 -6.01
N ILE A 411 4.91 25.77 -5.19
CA ILE A 411 5.74 26.97 -4.97
C ILE A 411 6.98 26.95 -5.88
N LEU A 412 7.74 25.83 -5.92
CA LEU A 412 9.01 25.76 -6.65
C LEU A 412 8.90 26.08 -8.14
N PRO A 413 7.85 25.68 -8.87
CA PRO A 413 7.71 26.00 -10.28
C PRO A 413 7.64 27.50 -10.57
N ARG A 414 7.17 28.31 -9.59
CA ARG A 414 7.12 29.77 -9.73
C ARG A 414 8.51 30.42 -9.81
N PHE A 415 9.52 29.78 -9.22
CA PHE A 415 10.91 30.30 -9.18
C PHE A 415 11.82 29.57 -10.15
N PHE A 416 11.60 28.28 -10.38
CA PHE A 416 12.51 27.42 -11.13
C PHE A 416 11.88 26.78 -12.38
N GLY A 417 10.63 27.16 -12.74
CA GLY A 417 9.94 26.56 -13.88
C GLY A 417 9.82 25.05 -13.78
N ILE A 418 10.06 24.32 -14.85
CA ILE A 418 9.97 22.86 -14.89
C ILE A 418 10.91 22.17 -13.89
N TYR A 419 12.08 22.74 -13.61
CA TYR A 419 13.00 22.20 -12.61
C TYR A 419 12.37 22.20 -11.21
N GLY A 420 11.49 23.16 -10.93
CA GLY A 420 10.74 23.19 -9.68
C GLY A 420 9.82 21.98 -9.50
N ILE A 421 9.18 21.51 -10.58
CA ILE A 421 8.36 20.29 -10.57
C ILE A 421 9.23 19.06 -10.35
N GLN A 422 10.35 18.96 -11.07
CA GLN A 422 11.28 17.83 -11.00
C GLN A 422 11.94 17.70 -9.62
N LEU A 423 12.21 18.82 -8.93
CA LEU A 423 12.85 18.86 -7.62
C LEU A 423 11.86 18.79 -6.45
N ALA A 424 10.56 18.90 -6.69
CA ALA A 424 9.55 18.96 -5.63
C ALA A 424 9.55 17.69 -4.74
N GLN A 425 9.56 16.51 -5.33
CA GLN A 425 9.55 15.25 -4.57
C GLN A 425 10.90 14.98 -3.88
N PRO A 426 12.07 15.15 -4.52
CA PRO A 426 13.37 15.06 -3.83
C PRO A 426 13.46 15.93 -2.58
N LEU A 427 13.09 17.19 -2.70
CA LEU A 427 13.11 18.13 -1.56
C LEU A 427 12.10 17.75 -0.48
N ALA A 428 10.91 17.31 -0.88
CA ALA A 428 9.90 16.81 0.06
C ALA A 428 10.41 15.60 0.85
N ASP A 429 11.13 14.68 0.22
CA ASP A 429 11.72 13.51 0.88
C ASP A 429 12.79 13.91 1.91
N VAL A 430 13.66 14.86 1.58
CA VAL A 430 14.69 15.40 2.51
C VAL A 430 14.03 16.11 3.70
N ILE A 431 13.08 17.01 3.46
CA ILE A 431 12.38 17.73 4.53
C ILE A 431 11.65 16.74 5.45
N SER A 432 10.96 15.77 4.86
CA SER A 432 10.26 14.73 5.63
C SER A 432 11.20 13.93 6.52
N PHE A 433 12.39 13.57 6.01
CA PHE A 433 13.42 12.91 6.79
C PHE A 433 13.87 13.77 7.97
N VAL A 434 14.20 15.05 7.73
CA VAL A 434 14.64 15.97 8.79
C VAL A 434 13.58 16.15 9.87
N VAL A 435 12.30 16.27 9.49
CA VAL A 435 11.19 16.45 10.45
C VAL A 435 10.86 15.18 11.23
N VAL A 436 11.05 14.00 10.63
CA VAL A 436 10.74 12.72 11.30
C VAL A 436 11.84 12.32 12.29
N MET A 437 13.10 12.74 12.08
CA MET A 437 14.22 12.37 12.95
C MET A 437 14.03 12.72 14.43
N PRO A 438 13.59 13.94 14.80
CA PRO A 438 13.26 14.27 16.19
C PRO A 438 12.18 13.37 16.81
N LEU A 439 11.17 12.97 16.02
CA LEU A 439 10.11 12.06 16.48
C LEU A 439 10.67 10.68 16.80
N ILE A 440 11.57 10.16 15.96
CA ILE A 440 12.26 8.89 16.18
C ILE A 440 13.09 8.95 17.48
N VAL A 441 13.88 10.01 17.64
CA VAL A 441 14.73 10.19 18.84
C VAL A 441 13.87 10.28 20.10
N ARG A 442 12.78 11.06 20.06
CA ARG A 442 11.85 11.19 21.18
C ARG A 442 11.20 9.86 21.54
N PHE A 443 10.78 9.08 20.53
CA PHE A 443 10.20 7.76 20.74
C PHE A 443 11.17 6.81 21.42
N PHE A 444 12.41 6.70 20.93
CA PHE A 444 13.41 5.82 21.55
C PHE A 444 13.84 6.29 22.94
N LYS A 445 13.86 7.58 23.23
CA LYS A 445 14.06 8.08 24.60
C LYS A 445 12.92 7.64 25.51
N LYS A 446 11.67 7.76 25.06
CA LYS A 446 10.48 7.38 25.84
C LYS A 446 10.44 5.89 26.21
N ILE A 447 10.84 5.01 25.30
CA ILE A 447 10.80 3.55 25.56
C ILE A 447 12.04 3.01 26.31
N ASN A 448 13.11 3.80 26.38
CA ASN A 448 14.32 3.43 27.14
C ASN A 448 14.31 4.02 28.58
N ALA A 449 13.39 4.93 28.86
CA ALA A 449 13.11 5.48 30.20
C ALA A 449 12.14 4.55 30.95
#